data_96c530851580d58f7dac3ea5c995b241
#
_entry.id   96c530851580d58f7dac3ea5c995b241
#
_cell.length_a   1.000
_cell.length_b   1.000
_cell.length_c   1.000
_cell.angle_alpha   90.00
_cell.angle_beta   90.00
_cell.angle_gamma   90.00
#
_symmetry.space_group_name_H-M   'P 1'
#
loop_
_entity.id
_entity.type
_entity.pdbx_description
1 polymer ?
#
loop_
_entity_poly.entity_id
_entity_poly.type
_entity_poly.pdbx_seq_one_letter_code
_entity_poly.pdbx_strand_id
1 'polypeptide(L)'
;MTTFAPRNNKHTMKTSITTALLCLAATTAMAQETAQKGEPEAKAETKASINVHGTIRSKYELQTEEGEHRFEVRNARVSIDGVLSPIIYYKAEIDLCDEGKIKMLDAYTRLKPWQTMQFTIGQMRVPFTIDAHRSPHQQYFANRSFIAKQVGNVRDVGAALGYTFNVGFPIVLEAGLFNGSGLTNQKDFWTKNVNFSAKAQLLMPHGFNLTLSTQKIKPDATDIMMYDAGANWHQKGWHIEAEYLYKHYADDAFKAVHAFNSFVSYDIKVRKGLIRSVTPLVRYDYMSDHSDGTRYADGKANTEGKLIVNDYQRSRLTGGVTLSLKKPFVSDIRLNYEKYFYRDGGIAHRSERDKIVVEFMTRF
;
A
#
# COMPACT_ATOMS: atom_id res chain seq x y z
N MET A 1 6.06 -22.82 49.67
CA MET A 1 6.30 -23.71 48.53
C MET A 1 4.96 -24.12 47.97
N THR A 2 4.50 -23.46 46.92
CA THR A 2 3.29 -23.81 46.18
C THR A 2 3.63 -23.60 44.70
N THR A 3 3.84 -24.70 44.02
CA THR A 3 4.16 -24.81 42.59
C THR A 3 2.92 -24.50 41.74
N PHE A 4 2.96 -23.47 40.93
CA PHE A 4 1.99 -23.24 39.87
C PHE A 4 2.44 -23.95 38.59
N ALA A 5 1.63 -24.88 38.10
CA ALA A 5 1.81 -25.52 36.81
C ALA A 5 1.25 -24.66 35.69
N PRO A 6 1.88 -24.60 34.50
CA PRO A 6 1.37 -23.80 33.40
C PRO A 6 0.17 -24.49 32.75
N ARG A 7 -0.92 -23.74 32.62
CA ARG A 7 -2.14 -24.15 31.95
C ARG A 7 -1.92 -24.19 30.43
N ASN A 8 -2.02 -25.36 29.87
CA ASN A 8 -1.81 -25.70 28.47
C ASN A 8 -2.98 -25.19 27.61
N ASN A 9 -2.79 -24.10 26.88
CA ASN A 9 -3.81 -23.47 26.02
C ASN A 9 -3.72 -23.99 24.57
N LYS A 10 -3.71 -25.32 24.40
CA LYS A 10 -3.63 -25.98 23.08
C LYS A 10 -4.96 -26.05 22.31
N HIS A 11 -6.09 -25.67 22.91
CA HIS A 11 -7.41 -25.85 22.28
C HIS A 11 -7.86 -24.69 21.36
N THR A 12 -7.43 -23.46 21.60
CA THR A 12 -7.89 -22.28 20.85
C THR A 12 -7.27 -22.15 19.46
N MET A 13 -6.05 -22.66 19.27
CA MET A 13 -5.34 -22.51 17.99
C MET A 13 -5.79 -23.51 16.92
N LYS A 14 -6.22 -24.71 17.30
CA LYS A 14 -6.72 -25.71 16.34
C LYS A 14 -8.07 -25.32 15.73
N THR A 15 -8.93 -24.65 16.49
CA THR A 15 -10.26 -24.23 16.02
C THR A 15 -10.19 -23.15 14.94
N SER A 16 -9.25 -22.20 15.05
CA SER A 16 -9.11 -21.12 14.07
C SER A 16 -8.58 -21.59 12.71
N ILE A 17 -7.65 -22.54 12.69
CA ILE A 17 -7.09 -23.08 11.44
C ILE A 17 -8.12 -24.01 10.76
N THR A 18 -8.87 -24.78 11.55
CA THR A 18 -9.90 -25.68 11.03
C THR A 18 -11.06 -24.89 10.41
N THR A 19 -11.44 -23.75 11.00
CA THR A 19 -12.51 -22.89 10.46
C THR A 19 -12.08 -22.21 9.15
N ALA A 20 -10.82 -21.78 9.02
CA ALA A 20 -10.30 -21.21 7.79
C ALA A 20 -10.19 -22.25 6.66
N LEU A 21 -9.78 -23.50 6.98
CA LEU A 21 -9.74 -24.60 6.01
C LEU A 21 -11.14 -25.10 5.63
N LEU A 22 -12.11 -25.09 6.54
CA LEU A 22 -13.51 -25.45 6.24
C LEU A 22 -14.17 -24.42 5.31
N CYS A 23 -13.89 -23.14 5.47
CA CYS A 23 -14.36 -22.12 4.51
C CYS A 23 -13.75 -22.32 3.11
N LEU A 24 -12.49 -22.75 3.02
CA LEU A 24 -11.84 -23.05 1.73
C LEU A 24 -12.43 -24.33 1.08
N ALA A 25 -12.74 -25.36 1.88
CA ALA A 25 -13.33 -26.60 1.41
C ALA A 25 -14.82 -26.43 1.01
N ALA A 26 -15.57 -25.58 1.71
CA ALA A 26 -16.97 -25.29 1.38
C ALA A 26 -17.10 -24.55 0.03
N THR A 27 -16.14 -23.69 -0.31
CA THR A 27 -16.14 -22.98 -1.60
C THR A 27 -15.82 -23.90 -2.78
N THR A 28 -15.00 -24.94 -2.59
CA THR A 28 -14.74 -25.95 -3.63
C THR A 28 -15.92 -26.90 -3.86
N ALA A 29 -16.66 -27.26 -2.80
CA ALA A 29 -17.84 -28.11 -2.93
C ALA A 29 -19.00 -27.40 -3.65
N MET A 30 -19.23 -26.12 -3.38
CA MET A 30 -20.26 -25.34 -4.11
C MET A 30 -19.90 -25.11 -5.58
N ALA A 31 -18.62 -25.06 -5.93
CA ALA A 31 -18.19 -24.95 -7.32
C ALA A 31 -18.47 -26.21 -8.16
N GLN A 32 -18.47 -27.39 -7.53
CA GLN A 32 -18.79 -28.66 -8.21
C GLN A 32 -20.29 -28.87 -8.43
N GLU A 33 -21.15 -28.38 -7.54
CA GLU A 33 -22.60 -28.59 -7.64
C GLU A 33 -23.27 -27.69 -8.70
N THR A 34 -22.70 -26.51 -8.98
CA THR A 34 -23.18 -25.60 -10.01
C THR A 34 -22.69 -25.95 -11.42
N ALA A 35 -21.64 -26.75 -11.55
CA ALA A 35 -21.07 -27.15 -12.83
C ALA A 35 -21.87 -28.27 -13.54
N GLN A 36 -22.87 -28.90 -12.89
CA GLN A 36 -23.63 -30.02 -13.46
C GLN A 36 -25.00 -29.66 -14.04
N LYS A 37 -25.42 -28.40 -14.09
CA LYS A 37 -26.68 -28.00 -14.70
C LYS A 37 -26.48 -26.84 -15.68
N GLY A 38 -26.17 -27.17 -16.91
CA GLY A 38 -26.17 -26.27 -18.05
C GLY A 38 -25.36 -26.88 -19.18
N GLU A 39 -26.03 -27.19 -20.31
CA GLU A 39 -25.34 -27.51 -21.56
C GLU A 39 -24.40 -26.36 -21.93
N PRO A 40 -23.20 -26.63 -22.47
CA PRO A 40 -22.23 -25.58 -22.76
C PRO A 40 -22.67 -24.82 -24.00
N GLU A 41 -23.22 -23.62 -23.85
CA GLU A 41 -23.07 -22.62 -24.91
C GLU A 41 -21.57 -22.53 -25.24
N ALA A 42 -21.24 -22.58 -26.54
CA ALA A 42 -19.86 -22.52 -27.03
C ALA A 42 -19.18 -21.27 -26.47
N LYS A 43 -18.40 -21.46 -25.40
CA LYS A 43 -17.60 -20.41 -24.80
C LYS A 43 -16.57 -19.99 -25.84
N ALA A 44 -16.63 -18.73 -26.27
CA ALA A 44 -15.58 -18.12 -27.06
C ALA A 44 -14.22 -18.47 -26.42
N GLU A 45 -13.33 -19.12 -27.15
CA GLU A 45 -11.98 -19.46 -26.68
C GLU A 45 -11.30 -18.19 -26.26
N THR A 46 -11.11 -18.03 -24.97
CA THR A 46 -10.35 -16.89 -24.42
C THR A 46 -8.89 -17.13 -24.79
N LYS A 47 -8.38 -16.41 -25.77
CA LYS A 47 -6.96 -16.46 -26.15
C LYS A 47 -6.14 -15.95 -24.97
N ALA A 48 -5.07 -16.68 -24.63
CA ALA A 48 -4.09 -16.22 -23.67
C ALA A 48 -3.57 -14.83 -24.06
N SER A 49 -3.48 -13.91 -23.10
CA SER A 49 -2.97 -12.55 -23.35
C SER A 49 -1.77 -12.24 -22.49
N ILE A 50 -0.88 -11.41 -23.02
CA ILE A 50 0.29 -10.86 -22.32
C ILE A 50 0.28 -9.37 -22.59
N ASN A 51 0.25 -8.60 -21.51
CA ASN A 51 0.41 -7.14 -21.52
C ASN A 51 1.72 -6.78 -20.85
N VAL A 52 2.44 -5.83 -21.42
CA VAL A 52 3.67 -5.30 -20.83
C VAL A 52 3.45 -3.85 -20.46
N HIS A 53 3.84 -3.49 -19.25
CA HIS A 53 3.74 -2.13 -18.74
C HIS A 53 5.06 -1.69 -18.14
N GLY A 54 5.37 -0.42 -18.30
CA GLY A 54 6.54 0.18 -17.68
C GLY A 54 6.23 1.51 -17.02
N THR A 55 6.98 1.83 -15.97
CA THR A 55 6.92 3.14 -15.29
C THR A 55 8.32 3.53 -14.85
N ILE A 56 8.80 4.66 -15.34
CA ILE A 56 10.07 5.27 -14.93
C ILE A 56 9.75 6.57 -14.21
N ARG A 57 10.38 6.78 -13.04
CA ARG A 57 10.28 8.01 -12.26
C ARG A 57 11.68 8.47 -11.89
N SER A 58 12.01 9.66 -12.37
CA SER A 58 13.26 10.35 -12.03
C SER A 58 12.94 11.69 -11.39
N LYS A 59 13.67 12.05 -10.36
CA LYS A 59 13.44 13.31 -9.65
C LYS A 59 14.74 14.03 -9.33
N TYR A 60 14.60 15.34 -9.20
CA TYR A 60 15.58 16.24 -8.62
C TYR A 60 15.00 16.80 -7.33
N GLU A 61 15.77 16.82 -6.26
CA GLU A 61 15.42 17.40 -4.96
C GLU A 61 16.48 18.44 -4.57
N LEU A 62 16.00 19.61 -4.12
CA LEU A 62 16.81 20.70 -3.58
C LEU A 62 16.31 21.05 -2.18
N GLN A 63 17.12 20.84 -1.17
CA GLN A 63 16.86 21.33 0.20
C GLN A 63 17.03 22.84 0.23
N THR A 64 16.04 23.58 0.71
CA THR A 64 16.04 25.03 0.65
C THR A 64 16.83 25.71 1.78
N GLU A 65 17.09 24.99 2.88
CA GLU A 65 17.81 25.54 4.03
C GLU A 65 19.34 25.38 3.87
N GLU A 66 19.81 24.22 3.45
CA GLU A 66 21.24 23.90 3.33
C GLU A 66 21.76 24.00 1.89
N GLY A 67 20.89 24.13 0.89
CA GLY A 67 21.26 24.16 -0.51
C GLY A 67 21.74 22.81 -1.06
N GLU A 68 21.60 21.74 -0.30
CA GLU A 68 21.96 20.40 -0.76
C GLU A 68 20.96 19.91 -1.83
N HIS A 69 21.47 19.25 -2.85
CA HIS A 69 20.63 18.75 -3.94
C HIS A 69 21.03 17.34 -4.36
N ARG A 70 20.10 16.63 -5.00
CA ARG A 70 20.36 15.31 -5.58
C ARG A 70 19.45 15.00 -6.77
N PHE A 71 19.98 14.16 -7.66
CA PHE A 71 19.17 13.42 -8.63
C PHE A 71 18.92 12.01 -8.13
N GLU A 72 17.74 11.48 -8.41
CA GLU A 72 17.37 10.13 -8.02
C GLU A 72 16.50 9.48 -9.10
N VAL A 73 16.85 8.25 -9.50
CA VAL A 73 15.90 7.36 -10.19
C VAL A 73 15.08 6.66 -9.12
N ARG A 74 13.88 7.15 -8.88
CA ARG A 74 13.03 6.65 -7.78
C ARG A 74 12.44 5.28 -8.05
N ASN A 75 12.05 5.01 -9.30
CA ASN A 75 11.53 3.72 -9.74
C ASN A 75 11.83 3.50 -11.23
N ALA A 76 12.14 2.27 -11.58
CA ALA A 76 12.21 1.79 -12.96
C ALA A 76 11.48 0.45 -13.03
N ARG A 77 10.15 0.48 -13.09
CA ARG A 77 9.29 -0.71 -13.01
C ARG A 77 8.95 -1.26 -14.36
N VAL A 78 9.01 -2.57 -14.47
CA VAL A 78 8.46 -3.34 -15.59
C VAL A 78 7.52 -4.38 -15.03
N SER A 79 6.36 -4.55 -15.63
CA SER A 79 5.42 -5.62 -15.27
C SER A 79 4.87 -6.29 -16.51
N ILE A 80 4.58 -7.57 -16.35
CA ILE A 80 3.79 -8.37 -17.27
C ILE A 80 2.55 -8.86 -16.55
N ASP A 81 1.41 -8.78 -17.20
CA ASP A 81 0.17 -9.36 -16.71
C ASP A 81 -0.66 -9.90 -17.87
N GLY A 82 -1.63 -10.74 -17.54
CA GLY A 82 -2.51 -11.29 -18.56
C GLY A 82 -3.44 -12.36 -18.04
N VAL A 83 -4.15 -13.00 -18.98
CA VAL A 83 -5.01 -14.13 -18.72
C VAL A 83 -4.48 -15.37 -19.43
N LEU A 84 -4.48 -16.50 -18.74
CA LEU A 84 -4.16 -17.81 -19.29
C LEU A 84 -5.43 -18.57 -19.70
N SER A 85 -6.52 -18.32 -19.00
CA SER A 85 -7.85 -18.86 -19.26
C SER A 85 -8.91 -17.89 -18.74
N PRO A 86 -10.21 -18.09 -19.02
CA PRO A 86 -11.29 -17.21 -18.55
C PRO A 86 -11.28 -16.94 -17.04
N ILE A 87 -10.70 -17.85 -16.26
CA ILE A 87 -10.68 -17.77 -14.79
C ILE A 87 -9.28 -17.58 -14.19
N ILE A 88 -8.20 -17.68 -15.01
CA ILE A 88 -6.82 -17.60 -14.50
C ILE A 88 -6.15 -16.33 -15.02
N TYR A 89 -5.82 -15.44 -14.10
CA TYR A 89 -5.03 -14.23 -14.30
C TYR A 89 -3.68 -14.35 -13.61
N TYR A 90 -2.64 -13.76 -14.18
CA TYR A 90 -1.31 -13.71 -13.60
C TYR A 90 -0.71 -12.32 -13.67
N LYS A 91 0.25 -12.03 -12.77
CA LYS A 91 1.07 -10.81 -12.82
C LYS A 91 2.45 -11.08 -12.27
N ALA A 92 3.47 -10.50 -12.93
CA ALA A 92 4.81 -10.33 -12.41
C ALA A 92 5.24 -8.88 -12.57
N GLU A 93 5.85 -8.27 -11.54
CA GLU A 93 6.35 -6.89 -11.56
C GLU A 93 7.70 -6.82 -10.86
N ILE A 94 8.66 -6.19 -11.51
CA ILE A 94 10.01 -5.95 -10.99
C ILE A 94 10.28 -4.45 -10.98
N ASP A 95 10.95 -3.95 -9.95
CA ASP A 95 11.54 -2.62 -9.92
C ASP A 95 13.06 -2.77 -10.12
N LEU A 96 13.55 -2.29 -11.24
CA LEU A 96 14.98 -2.35 -11.61
C LEU A 96 15.79 -1.29 -10.87
N CYS A 97 15.13 -0.30 -10.26
CA CYS A 97 15.78 0.72 -9.46
C CYS A 97 14.83 1.22 -8.35
N ASP A 98 14.85 0.54 -7.20
CA ASP A 98 14.22 1.03 -5.97
C ASP A 98 15.33 1.47 -5.03
N GLU A 99 15.65 2.76 -5.06
CA GLU A 99 16.77 3.35 -4.32
C GLU A 99 18.12 2.66 -4.62
N GLY A 100 18.36 2.34 -5.90
CA GLY A 100 19.58 1.66 -6.37
C GLY A 100 19.58 0.14 -6.23
N LYS A 101 18.47 -0.48 -5.84
CA LYS A 101 18.36 -1.94 -5.70
C LYS A 101 17.29 -2.52 -6.62
N ILE A 102 17.52 -3.72 -7.12
CA ILE A 102 16.54 -4.49 -7.86
C ILE A 102 15.64 -5.23 -6.88
N LYS A 103 14.33 -5.10 -7.05
CA LYS A 103 13.31 -5.78 -6.21
C LYS A 103 12.24 -6.45 -7.05
N MET A 104 11.98 -7.75 -6.81
CA MET A 104 10.75 -8.39 -7.25
C MET A 104 9.59 -7.82 -6.42
N LEU A 105 8.58 -7.29 -7.09
CA LEU A 105 7.44 -6.64 -6.42
C LEU A 105 6.21 -7.53 -6.37
N ASP A 106 5.64 -7.85 -7.54
CA ASP A 106 4.47 -8.71 -7.64
C ASP A 106 4.86 -10.01 -8.36
N ALA A 107 4.41 -11.16 -7.86
CA ALA A 107 4.53 -12.45 -8.50
C ALA A 107 3.38 -13.33 -8.00
N TYR A 108 2.23 -13.28 -8.68
CA TYR A 108 1.05 -13.98 -8.22
C TYR A 108 0.20 -14.54 -9.35
N THR A 109 -0.59 -15.56 -9.00
CA THR A 109 -1.71 -16.06 -9.79
C THR A 109 -3.02 -15.71 -9.11
N ARG A 110 -4.02 -15.33 -9.90
CA ARG A 110 -5.36 -15.00 -9.45
C ARG A 110 -6.39 -15.83 -10.16
N LEU A 111 -7.23 -16.49 -9.39
CA LEU A 111 -8.38 -17.24 -9.87
C LEU A 111 -9.64 -16.38 -9.73
N LYS A 112 -10.42 -16.27 -10.78
CA LYS A 112 -11.72 -15.57 -10.82
C LYS A 112 -12.79 -16.53 -11.30
N PRO A 113 -13.26 -17.44 -10.43
CA PRO A 113 -14.28 -18.43 -10.81
C PRO A 113 -15.60 -17.76 -11.14
N TRP A 114 -15.88 -16.60 -10.53
CA TRP A 114 -17.03 -15.74 -10.80
C TRP A 114 -16.58 -14.28 -10.93
N GLN A 115 -17.42 -13.45 -11.54
CA GLN A 115 -17.11 -12.01 -11.69
C GLN A 115 -17.01 -11.26 -10.36
N THR A 116 -17.68 -11.77 -9.33
CA THR A 116 -17.75 -11.15 -8.01
C THR A 116 -16.67 -11.63 -7.05
N MET A 117 -16.00 -12.75 -7.34
CA MET A 117 -15.05 -13.39 -6.43
C MET A 117 -13.68 -13.59 -7.08
N GLN A 118 -12.63 -13.33 -6.31
CA GLN A 118 -11.27 -13.58 -6.73
C GLN A 118 -10.44 -14.19 -5.59
N PHE A 119 -9.62 -15.16 -5.91
CA PHE A 119 -8.62 -15.75 -5.03
C PHE A 119 -7.23 -15.49 -5.62
N THR A 120 -6.34 -14.91 -4.83
CA THR A 120 -4.98 -14.57 -5.27
C THR A 120 -3.98 -15.25 -4.36
N ILE A 121 -2.95 -15.89 -4.93
CA ILE A 121 -1.86 -16.51 -4.20
C ILE A 121 -0.52 -16.09 -4.79
N GLY A 122 0.46 -15.81 -3.94
CA GLY A 122 1.80 -15.40 -4.30
C GLY A 122 2.21 -14.11 -3.60
N GLN A 123 3.19 -13.43 -4.18
CA GLN A 123 3.67 -12.14 -3.71
C GLN A 123 2.83 -11.01 -4.31
N MET A 124 2.16 -10.25 -3.48
CA MET A 124 1.19 -9.25 -3.92
C MET A 124 1.16 -8.03 -2.99
N ARG A 125 0.48 -6.96 -3.44
CA ARG A 125 0.11 -5.86 -2.55
C ARG A 125 -0.86 -6.35 -1.50
N VAL A 126 -0.55 -6.06 -0.25
CA VAL A 126 -1.43 -6.36 0.88
C VAL A 126 -2.66 -5.43 0.83
N PRO A 127 -3.88 -5.92 1.02
CA PRO A 127 -5.09 -5.08 1.01
C PRO A 127 -5.16 -4.20 2.26
N PHE A 128 -4.40 -3.10 2.27
CA PHE A 128 -4.28 -2.18 3.39
C PHE A 128 -4.00 -0.76 2.89
N THR A 129 -4.59 0.27 3.51
CA THR A 129 -4.48 1.70 3.23
C THR A 129 -4.91 2.15 1.82
N ILE A 130 -4.91 3.45 1.59
CA ILE A 130 -5.16 4.08 0.28
C ILE A 130 -3.83 4.50 -0.36
N ASP A 131 -3.08 5.43 0.27
CA ASP A 131 -1.88 6.02 -0.36
C ASP A 131 -0.74 5.02 -0.52
N ALA A 132 -0.47 4.17 0.48
CA ALA A 132 0.56 3.15 0.37
C ALA A 132 0.24 2.10 -0.71
N HIS A 133 -1.04 1.82 -0.95
CA HIS A 133 -1.50 0.86 -1.96
C HIS A 133 -1.43 1.39 -3.40
N ARG A 134 -1.26 2.71 -3.61
CA ARG A 134 -1.15 3.29 -4.96
C ARG A 134 0.12 2.87 -5.68
N SER A 135 -0.02 2.57 -6.96
CA SER A 135 1.12 2.40 -7.86
C SER A 135 1.84 3.74 -8.10
N PRO A 136 3.12 3.76 -8.47
CA PRO A 136 3.88 4.99 -8.69
C PRO A 136 3.22 5.95 -9.68
N HIS A 137 2.61 5.42 -10.74
CA HIS A 137 1.91 6.22 -11.74
C HIS A 137 0.55 6.77 -11.29
N GLN A 138 0.02 6.28 -10.15
CA GLN A 138 -1.23 6.72 -9.55
C GLN A 138 -1.02 7.74 -8.42
N GLN A 139 0.23 8.05 -8.08
CA GLN A 139 0.53 9.03 -7.05
C GLN A 139 0.26 10.44 -7.54
N TYR A 140 -0.32 11.26 -6.68
CA TYR A 140 -0.59 12.68 -6.95
C TYR A 140 0.66 13.54 -6.74
N PHE A 141 1.45 13.22 -5.71
CA PHE A 141 2.65 13.96 -5.32
C PHE A 141 3.92 13.17 -5.65
N ALA A 142 5.03 13.87 -5.81
CA ALA A 142 6.33 13.25 -6.05
C ALA A 142 6.77 12.34 -4.89
N ASN A 143 6.49 12.74 -3.64
CA ASN A 143 6.75 11.95 -2.46
C ASN A 143 5.44 11.44 -1.83
N ARG A 144 5.49 10.26 -1.22
CA ARG A 144 4.36 9.65 -0.52
C ARG A 144 4.00 10.39 0.77
N SER A 145 2.79 10.13 1.30
CA SER A 145 2.37 10.58 2.61
C SER A 145 3.18 9.93 3.73
N PHE A 146 3.06 10.46 4.96
CA PHE A 146 3.64 9.81 6.14
C PHE A 146 2.95 8.48 6.44
N ILE A 147 1.67 8.32 6.18
CA ILE A 147 0.95 7.04 6.30
C ILE A 147 1.67 5.96 5.52
N ALA A 148 2.04 6.21 4.26
CA ALA A 148 2.72 5.23 3.43
C ALA A 148 4.11 4.83 3.96
N LYS A 149 4.74 5.65 4.80
CA LYS A 149 5.98 5.32 5.49
C LYS A 149 5.76 4.44 6.72
N GLN A 150 4.59 4.52 7.36
CA GLN A 150 4.28 3.78 8.59
C GLN A 150 3.80 2.36 8.35
N VAL A 151 3.24 2.05 7.19
CA VAL A 151 2.72 0.71 6.90
C VAL A 151 3.80 -0.34 6.62
N GLY A 152 5.07 0.01 6.70
CA GLY A 152 6.17 -0.92 6.43
C GLY A 152 6.12 -1.47 5.01
N ASN A 153 6.08 -2.79 4.87
CA ASN A 153 6.02 -3.42 3.55
C ASN A 153 4.61 -3.38 2.97
N VAL A 154 4.46 -2.69 1.85
CA VAL A 154 3.21 -2.61 1.07
C VAL A 154 2.88 -3.95 0.39
N ARG A 155 3.87 -4.87 0.30
CA ARG A 155 3.78 -6.18 -0.34
C ARG A 155 4.23 -7.27 0.59
N ASP A 156 3.60 -8.44 0.44
CA ASP A 156 3.97 -9.64 1.18
C ASP A 156 3.60 -10.88 0.37
N VAL A 157 4.07 -12.03 0.80
CA VAL A 157 3.73 -13.35 0.25
C VAL A 157 2.59 -13.95 1.05
N GLY A 158 1.55 -14.40 0.36
CA GLY A 158 0.38 -14.94 1.02
C GLY A 158 -0.75 -15.32 0.07
N ALA A 159 -1.93 -15.44 0.64
CA ALA A 159 -3.16 -15.71 -0.09
C ALA A 159 -4.25 -14.72 0.33
N ALA A 160 -5.00 -14.21 -0.63
CA ALA A 160 -6.06 -13.25 -0.41
C ALA A 160 -7.33 -13.62 -1.19
N LEU A 161 -8.47 -13.37 -0.56
CA LEU A 161 -9.80 -13.50 -1.12
C LEU A 161 -10.37 -12.08 -1.32
N GLY A 162 -10.91 -11.82 -2.51
CA GLY A 162 -11.66 -10.62 -2.81
C GLY A 162 -13.10 -10.97 -3.18
N TYR A 163 -14.05 -10.16 -2.71
CA TYR A 163 -15.46 -10.31 -3.04
C TYR A 163 -16.08 -8.93 -3.31
N THR A 164 -16.80 -8.84 -4.43
CA THR A 164 -17.52 -7.62 -4.80
C THR A 164 -19.01 -7.88 -4.90
N PHE A 165 -19.81 -7.09 -4.21
CA PHE A 165 -21.27 -7.15 -4.27
C PHE A 165 -21.87 -5.74 -4.37
N ASN A 166 -23.16 -5.66 -4.71
CA ASN A 166 -23.84 -4.39 -4.96
C ASN A 166 -25.09 -4.28 -4.06
N VAL A 167 -25.16 -3.19 -3.31
CA VAL A 167 -26.31 -2.82 -2.44
C VAL A 167 -26.90 -1.46 -2.87
N GLY A 168 -26.95 -1.19 -4.18
CA GLY A 168 -27.22 0.13 -4.75
C GLY A 168 -25.94 0.85 -5.18
N PHE A 169 -24.79 0.43 -4.66
CA PHE A 169 -23.44 0.80 -5.09
C PHE A 169 -22.49 -0.38 -4.81
N PRO A 170 -21.36 -0.47 -5.52
CA PRO A 170 -20.40 -1.55 -5.31
C PRO A 170 -19.70 -1.46 -3.95
N ILE A 171 -19.63 -2.61 -3.26
CA ILE A 171 -18.79 -2.81 -2.08
C ILE A 171 -17.75 -3.88 -2.42
N VAL A 172 -16.47 -3.55 -2.21
CA VAL A 172 -15.33 -4.45 -2.44
C VAL A 172 -14.74 -4.83 -1.10
N LEU A 173 -14.74 -6.13 -0.80
CA LEU A 173 -14.10 -6.68 0.38
C LEU A 173 -12.88 -7.48 -0.05
N GLU A 174 -11.75 -7.28 0.61
CA GLU A 174 -10.53 -8.04 0.41
C GLU A 174 -9.98 -8.45 1.77
N ALA A 175 -9.60 -9.72 1.92
CA ALA A 175 -8.95 -10.20 3.13
C ALA A 175 -7.93 -11.28 2.76
N GLY A 176 -6.84 -11.39 3.52
CA GLY A 176 -5.79 -12.36 3.25
C GLY A 176 -4.92 -12.68 4.45
N LEU A 177 -4.23 -13.81 4.34
CA LEU A 177 -3.21 -14.29 5.25
C LEU A 177 -1.85 -14.16 4.57
N PHE A 178 -0.87 -13.65 5.30
CA PHE A 178 0.44 -13.31 4.77
C PHE A 178 1.54 -13.78 5.69
N ASN A 179 2.77 -13.84 5.19
CA ASN A 179 3.92 -14.19 6.00
C ASN A 179 4.21 -13.13 7.08
N GLY A 180 3.98 -11.84 6.80
CA GLY A 180 4.31 -10.72 7.70
C GLY A 180 5.76 -10.25 7.57
N SER A 181 6.58 -10.91 6.74
CA SER A 181 7.99 -10.58 6.51
C SER A 181 8.23 -9.57 5.38
N GLY A 182 7.17 -9.23 4.64
CA GLY A 182 7.29 -8.42 3.45
C GLY A 182 8.00 -9.15 2.31
N LEU A 183 8.99 -8.49 1.68
CA LEU A 183 9.70 -9.03 0.51
C LEU A 183 11.01 -9.76 0.86
N THR A 184 11.30 -10.01 2.13
CA THR A 184 12.59 -10.55 2.59
C THR A 184 12.50 -11.99 3.04
N ASN A 185 13.61 -12.75 2.92
CA ASN A 185 13.85 -14.07 3.52
C ASN A 185 12.73 -15.10 3.32
N GLN A 186 12.13 -15.17 2.13
CA GLN A 186 11.00 -16.09 1.89
C GLN A 186 11.37 -17.56 2.08
N LYS A 187 12.61 -17.96 1.71
CA LYS A 187 13.05 -19.36 1.76
C LYS A 187 13.07 -19.94 3.17
N ASP A 188 13.59 -19.18 4.10
CA ASP A 188 13.83 -19.65 5.46
C ASP A 188 12.90 -18.96 6.49
N PHE A 189 11.86 -18.29 6.00
CA PHE A 189 10.89 -17.60 6.86
C PHE A 189 9.78 -18.57 7.29
N TRP A 190 9.89 -19.06 8.51
CA TRP A 190 8.87 -19.88 9.16
C TRP A 190 8.27 -19.11 10.34
N THR A 191 6.97 -19.00 10.41
CA THR A 191 6.27 -18.29 11.48
C THR A 191 5.16 -19.12 12.10
N LYS A 192 4.98 -18.97 13.41
CA LYS A 192 3.82 -19.47 14.15
C LYS A 192 2.71 -18.43 14.26
N ASN A 193 2.99 -17.21 13.81
CA ASN A 193 2.07 -16.09 13.92
C ASN A 193 1.10 -16.06 12.75
N VAL A 194 -0.15 -15.70 13.03
CA VAL A 194 -1.15 -15.42 12.00
C VAL A 194 -1.05 -13.93 11.67
N ASN A 195 -0.49 -13.62 10.51
CA ASN A 195 -0.46 -12.27 9.94
C ASN A 195 -1.59 -12.15 8.94
N PHE A 196 -2.38 -11.09 9.04
CA PHE A 196 -3.53 -10.89 8.18
C PHE A 196 -3.71 -9.43 7.78
N SER A 197 -4.45 -9.23 6.72
CA SER A 197 -4.95 -7.92 6.33
C SER A 197 -6.35 -8.03 5.78
N ALA A 198 -7.17 -7.01 6.03
CA ALA A 198 -8.51 -6.90 5.49
C ALA A 198 -8.81 -5.45 5.11
N LYS A 199 -9.56 -5.26 4.02
CA LYS A 199 -9.92 -3.96 3.48
C LYS A 199 -11.34 -4.01 2.91
N ALA A 200 -12.13 -3.00 3.24
CA ALA A 200 -13.46 -2.76 2.70
C ALA A 200 -13.46 -1.42 1.96
N GLN A 201 -13.98 -1.40 0.74
CA GLN A 201 -14.16 -0.19 -0.05
C GLN A 201 -15.63 -0.05 -0.45
N LEU A 202 -16.23 1.07 -0.11
CA LEU A 202 -17.59 1.44 -0.45
C LEU A 202 -17.51 2.48 -1.57
N LEU A 203 -17.87 2.08 -2.80
CA LEU A 203 -17.78 2.90 -4.01
C LEU A 203 -19.12 3.60 -4.25
N MET A 204 -19.40 4.66 -3.47
CA MET A 204 -20.69 5.32 -3.43
C MET A 204 -20.94 6.19 -4.66
N PRO A 205 -22.22 6.54 -4.95
CA PRO A 205 -22.59 7.46 -6.03
C PRO A 205 -21.87 8.82 -5.94
N HIS A 206 -21.86 9.55 -7.05
CA HIS A 206 -21.30 10.89 -7.17
C HIS A 206 -19.79 10.99 -6.89
N GLY A 207 -19.06 9.86 -7.04
CA GLY A 207 -17.59 9.82 -6.92
C GLY A 207 -17.08 9.86 -5.48
N PHE A 208 -17.90 9.58 -4.50
CA PHE A 208 -17.49 9.44 -3.10
C PHE A 208 -17.14 7.99 -2.78
N ASN A 209 -15.99 7.76 -2.16
CA ASN A 209 -15.55 6.42 -1.74
C ASN A 209 -15.09 6.47 -0.29
N LEU A 210 -15.44 5.44 0.46
CA LEU A 210 -14.95 5.20 1.81
C LEU A 210 -14.12 3.92 1.82
N THR A 211 -12.99 3.94 2.48
CA THR A 211 -12.10 2.78 2.65
C THR A 211 -11.84 2.58 4.14
N LEU A 212 -12.01 1.35 4.60
CA LEU A 212 -11.64 0.90 5.95
C LEU A 212 -10.71 -0.29 5.81
N SER A 213 -9.63 -0.32 6.56
CA SER A 213 -8.70 -1.43 6.50
C SER A 213 -8.02 -1.71 7.84
N THR A 214 -7.56 -2.95 7.99
CA THR A 214 -6.83 -3.40 9.18
C THR A 214 -5.74 -4.39 8.77
N GLN A 215 -4.62 -4.35 9.48
CA GLN A 215 -3.51 -5.27 9.27
C GLN A 215 -2.86 -5.65 10.59
N LYS A 216 -2.58 -6.95 10.76
CA LYS A 216 -1.73 -7.48 11.83
C LYS A 216 -0.48 -8.09 11.20
N ILE A 217 0.70 -7.68 11.69
CA ILE A 217 1.99 -8.26 11.28
C ILE A 217 2.86 -8.49 12.52
N LYS A 218 3.77 -9.45 12.40
CA LYS A 218 4.86 -9.67 13.34
C LYS A 218 6.15 -9.87 12.55
N PRO A 219 6.79 -8.79 12.13
CA PRO A 219 7.98 -8.89 11.27
C PRO A 219 9.19 -9.45 12.03
N ASP A 220 9.25 -9.27 13.34
CA ASP A 220 10.33 -9.73 14.21
C ASP A 220 9.75 -10.14 15.59
N ALA A 221 10.13 -9.49 16.66
CA ALA A 221 9.74 -9.86 18.03
C ALA A 221 8.36 -9.33 18.44
N THR A 222 7.94 -8.17 17.91
CA THR A 222 6.77 -7.43 18.38
C THR A 222 5.59 -7.55 17.43
N ASP A 223 4.41 -7.90 17.96
CA ASP A 223 3.15 -7.83 17.22
C ASP A 223 2.76 -6.37 16.96
N ILE A 224 2.39 -6.08 15.72
CA ILE A 224 1.96 -4.76 15.28
C ILE A 224 0.53 -4.88 14.74
N MET A 225 -0.38 -4.06 15.29
CA MET A 225 -1.75 -3.95 14.81
C MET A 225 -1.99 -2.55 14.26
N MET A 226 -2.59 -2.48 13.08
CA MET A 226 -2.84 -1.24 12.38
C MET A 226 -4.30 -1.17 11.93
N TYR A 227 -4.88 0.02 12.02
CA TYR A 227 -6.22 0.36 11.56
C TYR A 227 -6.12 1.60 10.71
N ASP A 228 -6.83 1.60 9.60
CA ASP A 228 -6.83 2.68 8.64
C ASP A 228 -8.24 2.99 8.18
N ALA A 229 -8.54 4.26 8.07
CA ALA A 229 -9.80 4.77 7.56
C ALA A 229 -9.54 5.96 6.64
N GLY A 230 -10.08 5.93 5.45
CA GLY A 230 -9.94 7.02 4.51
C GLY A 230 -11.15 7.21 3.61
N ALA A 231 -11.33 8.43 3.15
CA ALA A 231 -12.38 8.80 2.23
C ALA A 231 -11.80 9.64 1.09
N ASN A 232 -12.36 9.45 -0.09
CA ASN A 232 -12.05 10.32 -1.22
C ASN A 232 -13.31 10.68 -2.01
N TRP A 233 -13.26 11.84 -2.63
CA TRP A 233 -14.29 12.33 -3.52
C TRP A 233 -13.66 12.84 -4.81
N HIS A 234 -14.17 12.35 -5.93
CA HIS A 234 -13.67 12.74 -7.26
C HIS A 234 -14.84 13.08 -8.19
N GLN A 235 -15.03 14.35 -8.47
CA GLN A 235 -16.08 14.83 -9.37
C GLN A 235 -15.70 16.14 -10.04
N LYS A 236 -16.06 16.31 -11.33
CA LYS A 236 -15.90 17.54 -12.11
C LYS A 236 -14.49 18.15 -12.08
N GLY A 237 -13.45 17.30 -12.04
CA GLY A 237 -12.06 17.72 -11.99
C GLY A 237 -11.51 17.91 -10.57
N TRP A 238 -12.34 17.98 -9.56
CA TRP A 238 -11.92 17.99 -8.16
C TRP A 238 -11.56 16.58 -7.68
N HIS A 239 -10.49 16.48 -6.92
CA HIS A 239 -10.17 15.33 -6.12
C HIS A 239 -9.81 15.78 -4.71
N ILE A 240 -10.54 15.27 -3.74
CA ILE A 240 -10.34 15.51 -2.30
C ILE A 240 -10.17 14.16 -1.64
N GLU A 241 -9.18 14.02 -0.78
CA GLU A 241 -8.92 12.78 -0.05
C GLU A 241 -8.43 13.08 1.35
N ALA A 242 -8.85 12.24 2.30
CA ALA A 242 -8.34 12.20 3.66
C ALA A 242 -8.17 10.75 4.09
N GLU A 243 -7.09 10.47 4.82
CA GLU A 243 -6.74 9.14 5.31
C GLU A 243 -6.12 9.28 6.71
N TYR A 244 -6.49 8.38 7.61
CA TYR A 244 -6.00 8.32 8.97
C TYR A 244 -5.55 6.89 9.30
N LEU A 245 -4.36 6.75 9.86
CA LEU A 245 -3.77 5.50 10.31
C LEU A 245 -3.51 5.55 11.81
N TYR A 246 -3.96 4.50 12.52
CA TYR A 246 -3.56 4.17 13.87
C TYR A 246 -2.73 2.90 13.89
N LYS A 247 -1.52 2.95 14.46
CA LYS A 247 -0.59 1.82 14.58
C LYS A 247 -0.25 1.61 16.05
N HIS A 248 -0.46 0.39 16.51
CA HIS A 248 -0.25 -0.01 17.91
C HIS A 248 0.71 -1.20 17.98
N TYR A 249 1.53 -1.23 19.00
CA TYR A 249 2.49 -2.29 19.28
C TYR A 249 2.04 -3.07 20.51
N ALA A 250 2.18 -4.40 20.47
CA ALA A 250 1.89 -5.23 21.62
C ALA A 250 2.82 -4.88 22.79
N ASP A 251 2.29 -5.02 23.99
CA ASP A 251 3.00 -4.76 25.26
C ASP A 251 3.57 -3.32 25.36
N ASP A 252 2.97 -2.38 24.60
CA ASP A 252 3.41 -0.99 24.52
C ASP A 252 4.92 -0.84 24.26
N ALA A 253 5.50 -1.78 23.48
CA ALA A 253 6.91 -1.83 23.16
C ALA A 253 7.43 -0.52 22.54
N PHE A 254 6.55 0.19 21.81
CA PHE A 254 6.75 1.53 21.29
C PHE A 254 5.48 2.36 21.47
N LYS A 255 5.59 3.68 21.43
CA LYS A 255 4.43 4.56 21.40
C LYS A 255 3.54 4.26 20.20
N ALA A 256 2.24 4.29 20.41
CA ALA A 256 1.28 4.20 19.33
C ALA A 256 1.42 5.38 18.37
N VAL A 257 1.27 5.12 17.07
CA VAL A 257 1.39 6.13 16.01
C VAL A 257 0.02 6.54 15.51
N HIS A 258 -0.18 7.83 15.44
CA HIS A 258 -1.30 8.47 14.75
C HIS A 258 -0.74 9.19 13.53
N ALA A 259 -1.14 8.79 12.34
CA ALA A 259 -0.76 9.47 11.10
C ALA A 259 -2.00 9.92 10.35
N PHE A 260 -1.93 11.12 9.78
CA PHE A 260 -3.02 11.72 9.00
C PHE A 260 -2.48 12.29 7.71
N ASN A 261 -3.23 12.13 6.65
CA ASN A 261 -2.97 12.70 5.34
C ASN A 261 -4.27 13.26 4.77
N SER A 262 -4.22 14.47 4.23
CA SER A 262 -5.35 15.04 3.49
C SER A 262 -4.84 15.89 2.34
N PHE A 263 -5.48 15.79 1.17
CA PHE A 263 -5.13 16.63 0.05
C PHE A 263 -6.34 17.02 -0.81
N VAL A 264 -6.15 18.10 -1.55
CA VAL A 264 -7.06 18.56 -2.59
C VAL A 264 -6.29 18.84 -3.86
N SER A 265 -6.88 18.49 -5.00
CA SER A 265 -6.38 18.82 -6.33
C SER A 265 -7.52 19.16 -7.27
N TYR A 266 -7.19 19.91 -8.34
CA TYR A 266 -8.16 20.28 -9.36
C TYR A 266 -7.56 20.18 -10.77
N ASP A 267 -8.21 19.39 -11.64
CA ASP A 267 -7.75 19.14 -13.02
C ASP A 267 -8.24 20.22 -13.98
N ILE A 268 -7.35 21.10 -14.41
CA ILE A 268 -7.59 22.10 -15.45
C ILE A 268 -7.22 21.50 -16.81
N LYS A 269 -8.20 21.19 -17.64
CA LYS A 269 -7.98 20.62 -18.98
C LYS A 269 -7.46 21.68 -19.95
N VAL A 270 -6.35 21.37 -20.64
CA VAL A 270 -5.75 22.24 -21.67
C VAL A 270 -6.07 21.68 -23.05
N ARG A 271 -6.72 22.47 -23.89
CA ARG A 271 -7.18 22.04 -25.21
C ARG A 271 -6.08 22.06 -26.27
N LYS A 272 -5.15 23.03 -26.23
CA LYS A 272 -4.11 23.24 -27.23
C LYS A 272 -2.72 22.87 -26.71
N GLY A 273 -1.77 22.59 -27.61
CA GLY A 273 -0.38 22.28 -27.28
C GLY A 273 -0.17 20.86 -26.75
N LEU A 274 1.00 20.59 -26.18
CA LEU A 274 1.48 19.28 -25.72
C LEU A 274 0.88 18.89 -24.36
N ILE A 275 0.52 19.86 -23.53
CA ILE A 275 -0.05 19.65 -22.20
C ILE A 275 -1.52 19.24 -22.33
N ARG A 276 -1.91 18.17 -21.64
CA ARG A 276 -3.29 17.69 -21.52
C ARG A 276 -4.04 18.38 -20.37
N SER A 277 -3.39 18.46 -19.21
CA SER A 277 -3.95 19.10 -18.03
C SER A 277 -2.87 19.70 -17.16
N VAL A 278 -3.28 20.72 -16.41
CA VAL A 278 -2.52 21.34 -15.32
C VAL A 278 -3.31 21.09 -14.03
N THR A 279 -2.70 20.46 -13.06
CA THR A 279 -3.35 20.05 -11.81
C THR A 279 -2.66 20.71 -10.62
N PRO A 280 -3.09 21.89 -10.13
CA PRO A 280 -2.68 22.40 -8.83
C PRO A 280 -3.14 21.47 -7.71
N LEU A 281 -2.32 21.34 -6.67
CA LEU A 281 -2.57 20.43 -5.57
C LEU A 281 -1.90 20.91 -4.27
N VAL A 282 -2.56 20.59 -3.15
CA VAL A 282 -2.08 20.88 -1.80
C VAL A 282 -2.36 19.67 -0.91
N ARG A 283 -1.37 19.29 -0.07
CA ARG A 283 -1.47 18.20 0.89
C ARG A 283 -0.96 18.64 2.25
N TYR A 284 -1.65 18.21 3.29
CA TYR A 284 -1.20 18.24 4.66
C TYR A 284 -0.98 16.81 5.17
N ASP A 285 0.19 16.54 5.74
CA ASP A 285 0.55 15.30 6.41
C ASP A 285 0.86 15.57 7.89
N TYR A 286 0.46 14.69 8.76
CA TYR A 286 0.81 14.67 10.17
C TYR A 286 1.22 13.28 10.62
N MET A 287 2.19 13.20 11.53
CA MET A 287 2.56 11.97 12.22
C MET A 287 2.94 12.30 13.67
N SER A 288 2.38 11.55 14.62
CA SER A 288 2.73 11.64 16.03
C SER A 288 4.14 11.13 16.31
N ASP A 289 4.66 11.41 17.50
CA ASP A 289 5.93 10.87 17.96
C ASP A 289 5.84 9.34 18.07
N HIS A 290 6.76 8.64 17.42
CA HIS A 290 6.87 7.19 17.38
C HIS A 290 8.12 6.70 18.09
N SER A 291 8.81 7.57 18.84
CA SER A 291 10.00 7.18 19.59
C SER A 291 9.64 6.31 20.81
N ASP A 292 10.57 5.49 21.24
CA ASP A 292 10.46 4.66 22.46
C ASP A 292 10.66 5.45 23.76
N GLY A 293 10.81 6.79 23.67
CA GLY A 293 11.06 7.69 24.79
C GLY A 293 12.53 7.98 25.04
N THR A 294 13.46 7.24 24.45
CA THR A 294 14.88 7.52 24.47
C THR A 294 15.33 8.13 23.16
N ARG A 295 15.67 9.41 23.17
CA ARG A 295 16.06 10.16 21.97
C ARG A 295 17.57 10.25 21.92
N TYR A 296 18.20 9.59 20.96
CA TYR A 296 19.60 9.77 20.63
C TYR A 296 19.70 10.61 19.34
N ALA A 297 20.39 11.74 19.44
CA ALA A 297 20.57 12.65 18.30
C ALA A 297 21.40 12.05 17.15
N ASP A 298 22.20 11.02 17.41
CA ASP A 298 23.15 10.41 16.48
C ASP A 298 22.67 9.08 15.89
N GLY A 299 21.48 8.60 16.28
CA GLY A 299 20.92 7.35 15.78
C GLY A 299 21.67 6.08 16.21
N LYS A 300 22.58 6.15 17.20
CA LYS A 300 23.28 4.97 17.72
C LYS A 300 22.36 4.11 18.55
N ALA A 301 22.49 2.79 18.41
CA ALA A 301 21.82 1.84 19.29
C ALA A 301 22.24 2.09 20.75
N ASN A 302 21.28 2.01 21.69
CA ASN A 302 21.63 2.12 23.09
C ASN A 302 22.43 0.89 23.54
N THR A 303 23.25 1.08 24.56
CA THR A 303 24.13 0.04 25.11
C THR A 303 23.36 -1.09 25.82
N GLU A 304 22.04 -0.95 26.03
CA GLU A 304 21.18 -1.92 26.71
C GLU A 304 20.47 -2.89 25.74
N GLY A 305 20.73 -2.79 24.45
CA GLY A 305 20.15 -3.70 23.43
C GLY A 305 18.65 -3.48 23.14
N LYS A 306 18.06 -2.40 23.63
CA LYS A 306 16.68 -2.02 23.28
C LYS A 306 16.65 -1.38 21.89
N LEU A 307 15.64 -1.70 21.10
CA LEU A 307 15.38 -1.04 19.84
C LEU A 307 15.05 0.44 20.10
N ILE A 308 15.84 1.35 19.51
CA ILE A 308 15.60 2.78 19.57
C ILE A 308 14.95 3.20 18.27
N VAL A 309 13.78 3.82 18.37
CA VAL A 309 13.13 4.49 17.26
C VAL A 309 13.18 6.01 17.53
N ASN A 310 13.92 6.71 16.68
CA ASN A 310 13.96 8.17 16.68
C ASN A 310 13.09 8.67 15.53
N ASP A 311 11.79 8.76 15.77
CA ASP A 311 10.82 9.20 14.78
C ASP A 311 9.90 10.26 15.39
N TYR A 312 10.36 11.50 15.32
CA TYR A 312 9.74 12.65 16.00
C TYR A 312 8.38 13.02 15.41
N GLN A 313 7.54 13.59 16.26
CA GLN A 313 6.30 14.22 15.82
C GLN A 313 6.59 15.32 14.80
N ARG A 314 5.91 15.23 13.65
CA ARG A 314 6.07 16.19 12.57
C ARG A 314 4.82 16.36 11.75
N SER A 315 4.73 17.49 11.08
CA SER A 315 3.78 17.69 10.00
C SER A 315 4.48 18.22 8.76
N ARG A 316 3.84 18.08 7.63
CA ARG A 316 4.32 18.55 6.34
C ARG A 316 3.19 19.19 5.56
N LEU A 317 3.42 20.39 5.02
CA LEU A 317 2.58 21.01 4.03
C LEU A 317 3.27 20.89 2.66
N THR A 318 2.60 20.30 1.68
CA THR A 318 3.10 20.18 0.32
C THR A 318 2.18 20.94 -0.61
N GLY A 319 2.72 21.93 -1.32
CA GLY A 319 2.04 22.61 -2.42
C GLY A 319 2.70 22.29 -3.75
N GLY A 320 1.95 22.29 -4.84
CA GLY A 320 2.56 22.03 -6.13
C GLY A 320 1.62 22.02 -7.31
N VAL A 321 2.18 21.62 -8.45
CA VAL A 321 1.45 21.49 -9.72
C VAL A 321 1.95 20.26 -10.47
N THR A 322 1.02 19.53 -11.09
CA THR A 322 1.32 18.45 -12.03
C THR A 322 0.93 18.88 -13.44
N LEU A 323 1.86 18.74 -14.37
CA LEU A 323 1.65 18.94 -15.81
C LEU A 323 1.57 17.56 -16.46
N SER A 324 0.39 17.17 -16.95
CA SER A 324 0.21 15.91 -17.68
C SER A 324 0.29 16.13 -19.18
N LEU A 325 1.10 15.32 -19.87
CA LEU A 325 1.29 15.41 -21.31
C LEU A 325 0.23 14.62 -22.07
N LYS A 326 -0.02 14.99 -23.34
CA LYS A 326 -0.92 14.28 -24.26
C LYS A 326 -0.25 13.04 -24.83
N LYS A 327 -1.07 12.08 -25.27
CA LYS A 327 -0.60 10.94 -26.06
C LYS A 327 0.19 11.43 -27.30
N PRO A 328 1.23 10.71 -27.76
CA PRO A 328 1.61 9.36 -27.32
C PRO A 328 2.39 9.35 -25.99
N PHE A 329 2.78 10.49 -25.44
CA PHE A 329 3.57 10.58 -24.21
C PHE A 329 2.65 10.48 -22.98
N VAL A 330 2.58 9.34 -22.35
CA VAL A 330 1.89 9.21 -21.05
C VAL A 330 2.87 9.60 -19.96
N SER A 331 3.08 10.90 -19.77
CA SER A 331 4.06 11.43 -18.84
C SER A 331 3.49 12.58 -18.02
N ASP A 332 3.96 12.68 -16.78
CA ASP A 332 3.65 13.76 -15.86
C ASP A 332 4.95 14.43 -15.39
N ILE A 333 4.93 15.74 -15.32
CA ILE A 333 5.96 16.53 -14.65
C ILE A 333 5.33 17.09 -13.38
N ARG A 334 5.89 16.75 -12.23
CA ARG A 334 5.43 17.19 -10.91
C ARG A 334 6.42 18.18 -10.31
N LEU A 335 5.95 19.36 -9.97
CA LEU A 335 6.70 20.35 -9.21
C LEU A 335 6.03 20.49 -7.85
N ASN A 336 6.75 20.13 -6.78
CA ASN A 336 6.27 20.20 -5.42
C ASN A 336 7.24 21.01 -4.55
N TYR A 337 6.70 21.78 -3.62
CA TYR A 337 7.42 22.33 -2.49
C TYR A 337 6.92 21.67 -1.21
N GLU A 338 7.81 21.13 -0.40
CA GLU A 338 7.52 20.47 0.86
C GLU A 338 8.09 21.29 2.02
N LYS A 339 7.21 21.77 2.90
CA LYS A 339 7.56 22.46 4.14
C LYS A 339 7.32 21.53 5.32
N TYR A 340 8.35 21.31 6.14
CA TYR A 340 8.30 20.43 7.31
C TYR A 340 8.25 21.26 8.60
N PHE A 341 7.51 20.75 9.57
CA PHE A 341 7.38 21.33 10.90
C PHE A 341 7.60 20.24 11.93
N TYR A 342 8.65 20.39 12.72
CA TYR A 342 9.01 19.48 13.82
C TYR A 342 8.58 20.06 15.15
N ARG A 343 8.23 19.22 16.13
CA ARG A 343 7.95 19.59 17.51
C ARG A 343 9.01 19.01 18.45
N ASP A 344 9.10 19.58 19.65
CA ASP A 344 9.90 19.08 20.78
C ASP A 344 11.39 18.89 20.46
N GLY A 345 11.98 19.79 19.69
CA GLY A 345 13.39 19.73 19.34
C GLY A 345 13.76 18.56 18.43
N GLY A 346 12.78 18.02 17.70
CA GLY A 346 13.01 16.93 16.76
C GLY A 346 14.05 17.30 15.71
N ILE A 347 14.99 16.37 15.46
CA ILE A 347 16.02 16.53 14.43
C ILE A 347 15.51 15.93 13.15
N ALA A 348 15.41 16.76 12.11
CA ALA A 348 14.96 16.34 10.79
C ALA A 348 15.95 15.36 10.17
N HIS A 349 15.44 14.20 9.69
CA HIS A 349 16.21 13.36 8.78
C HIS A 349 16.55 14.16 7.51
N ARG A 350 17.73 13.89 6.94
CA ARG A 350 18.21 14.61 5.75
C ARG A 350 17.20 14.62 4.60
N SER A 351 16.43 13.54 4.44
CA SER A 351 15.39 13.40 3.42
C SER A 351 14.04 14.06 3.79
N GLU A 352 13.90 14.60 5.00
CA GLU A 352 12.66 15.15 5.56
C GLU A 352 12.84 16.60 6.01
N ARG A 353 13.54 17.39 5.20
CA ARG A 353 13.74 18.84 5.35
C ARG A 353 12.99 19.57 4.26
N ASP A 354 12.83 20.87 4.43
CA ASP A 354 12.20 21.74 3.44
C ASP A 354 12.86 21.60 2.09
N LYS A 355 12.08 21.36 1.04
CA LYS A 355 12.65 21.11 -0.27
C LYS A 355 11.71 21.38 -1.43
N ILE A 356 12.33 21.69 -2.56
CA ILE A 356 11.72 21.67 -3.87
C ILE A 356 11.97 20.30 -4.50
N VAL A 357 10.94 19.71 -5.08
CA VAL A 357 11.02 18.43 -5.79
C VAL A 357 10.48 18.62 -7.20
N VAL A 358 11.30 18.28 -8.19
CA VAL A 358 10.89 18.19 -9.59
C VAL A 358 10.96 16.74 -10.01
N GLU A 359 9.82 16.14 -10.35
CA GLU A 359 9.76 14.75 -10.79
C GLU A 359 9.28 14.66 -12.23
N PHE A 360 9.93 13.82 -13.00
CA PHE A 360 9.47 13.38 -14.31
C PHE A 360 9.08 11.91 -14.24
N MET A 361 7.82 11.61 -14.55
CA MET A 361 7.28 10.28 -14.59
C MET A 361 6.79 9.95 -15.98
N THR A 362 7.17 8.81 -16.52
CA THR A 362 6.63 8.29 -17.78
C THR A 362 6.19 6.84 -17.62
N ARG A 363 5.18 6.46 -18.42
CA ARG A 363 4.70 5.08 -18.50
C ARG A 363 4.36 4.68 -19.93
N PHE A 364 4.51 3.42 -20.19
CA PHE A 364 4.21 2.77 -21.48
C PHE A 364 3.51 1.44 -21.26
#